data_67aa4ff915a945b616361e0c8d73cbf4
#
_entry.id   67aa4ff915a945b616361e0c8d73cbf4
#
_cell.length_a   1.000
_cell.length_b   1.000
_cell.length_c   1.000
_cell.angle_alpha   90.00
_cell.angle_beta   90.00
_cell.angle_gamma   90.00
#
_symmetry.space_group_name_H-M   'P 1'
#
loop_
_entity.id
_entity.type
_entity.pdbx_description
1 polymer ?
#
loop_
_entity_poly.entity_id
_entity_poly.type
_entity_poly.pdbx_seq_one_letter_code
_entity_poly.pdbx_strand_id
1 'polypeptide(L)'
;MAAIGLTTVPSDFGPKETMDRLEAEIKSVGMTVFARIDHAAGAASAGLPLRPTELLIFGNAKGGTPLMQADQAIGIDLPLKALVYQDASGKVWLAYNDPSWLASRQGLGGSVAPNVAAMAAALKAVVAKATKSP
;
A
#
# COMPACT_ATOMS: atom_id res chain seq x y z
N MET A 1 17.85 3.69 -6.15
CA MET A 1 17.57 2.28 -6.50
C MET A 1 16.31 1.83 -5.79
N ALA A 2 15.37 1.23 -6.50
CA ALA A 2 14.11 0.78 -5.90
C ALA A 2 14.33 -0.51 -5.10
N ALA A 3 13.60 -0.66 -4.00
CA ALA A 3 13.61 -1.89 -3.20
C ALA A 3 12.95 -3.04 -3.99
N ILE A 4 13.48 -4.25 -3.80
CA ILE A 4 12.91 -5.45 -4.43
C ILE A 4 11.46 -5.63 -3.94
N GLY A 5 10.53 -5.87 -4.88
CA GLY A 5 9.13 -6.08 -4.57
C GLY A 5 8.33 -4.80 -4.29
N LEU A 6 8.97 -3.65 -4.37
CA LEU A 6 8.30 -2.37 -4.18
C LEU A 6 7.94 -1.74 -5.52
N THR A 7 6.65 -1.40 -5.69
CA THR A 7 6.18 -0.63 -6.82
C THR A 7 5.98 0.81 -6.40
N THR A 8 6.54 1.76 -7.15
CA THR A 8 6.35 3.19 -6.92
C THR A 8 5.70 3.82 -8.13
N VAL A 9 4.69 4.65 -7.89
CA VAL A 9 3.91 5.32 -8.94
C VAL A 9 3.91 6.82 -8.66
N PRO A 10 4.24 7.68 -9.65
CA PRO A 10 4.17 9.12 -9.46
C PRO A 10 2.70 9.56 -9.35
N SER A 11 2.43 10.55 -8.52
CA SER A 11 1.09 11.12 -8.38
C SER A 11 1.02 12.51 -9.01
N ASP A 12 -0.12 12.77 -9.65
CA ASP A 12 -0.44 14.09 -10.21
C ASP A 12 -0.92 15.07 -9.13
N PHE A 13 -1.12 14.59 -7.91
CA PHE A 13 -1.68 15.36 -6.81
C PHE A 13 -0.65 15.58 -5.70
N GLY A 14 -0.96 16.50 -4.77
CA GLY A 14 -0.14 16.69 -3.56
C GLY A 14 -0.23 15.48 -2.63
N PRO A 15 0.64 15.41 -1.61
CA PRO A 15 0.70 14.24 -0.75
C PRO A 15 -0.60 13.97 0.01
N LYS A 16 -1.21 15.00 0.60
CA LYS A 16 -2.47 14.81 1.33
C LYS A 16 -3.61 14.39 0.41
N GLU A 17 -3.74 15.03 -0.73
CA GLU A 17 -4.81 14.69 -1.68
C GLU A 17 -4.63 13.27 -2.21
N THR A 18 -3.40 12.86 -2.52
CA THR A 18 -3.12 11.49 -2.98
C THR A 18 -3.57 10.47 -1.93
N MET A 19 -3.22 10.69 -0.66
CA MET A 19 -3.61 9.78 0.42
C MET A 19 -5.13 9.80 0.65
N ASP A 20 -5.76 10.98 0.62
CA ASP A 20 -7.22 11.09 0.77
C ASP A 20 -7.94 10.34 -0.35
N ARG A 21 -7.45 10.45 -1.59
CA ARG A 21 -8.02 9.75 -2.75
C ARG A 21 -7.81 8.24 -2.62
N LEU A 22 -6.64 7.80 -2.19
CA LEU A 22 -6.37 6.38 -1.97
C LEU A 22 -7.31 5.79 -0.92
N GLU A 23 -7.47 6.47 0.21
CA GLU A 23 -8.38 6.00 1.26
C GLU A 23 -9.82 5.88 0.74
N ALA A 24 -10.29 6.86 -0.01
CA ALA A 24 -11.63 6.83 -0.60
C ALA A 24 -11.79 5.67 -1.58
N GLU A 25 -10.79 5.42 -2.43
CA GLU A 25 -10.83 4.32 -3.41
C GLU A 25 -10.82 2.95 -2.72
N ILE A 26 -10.01 2.80 -1.67
CA ILE A 26 -9.97 1.57 -0.87
C ILE A 26 -11.35 1.27 -0.29
N LYS A 27 -11.99 2.26 0.32
CA LYS A 27 -13.33 2.12 0.88
C LYS A 27 -14.37 1.81 -0.19
N SER A 28 -14.25 2.43 -1.37
CA SER A 28 -15.22 2.28 -2.45
C SER A 28 -15.25 0.85 -3.03
N VAL A 29 -14.15 0.12 -2.95
CA VAL A 29 -14.08 -1.28 -3.40
C VAL A 29 -14.32 -2.28 -2.25
N GLY A 30 -14.78 -1.81 -1.10
CA GLY A 30 -15.20 -2.67 0.01
C GLY A 30 -14.07 -3.14 0.90
N MET A 31 -12.87 -2.60 0.76
CA MET A 31 -11.78 -2.90 1.68
C MET A 31 -11.87 -2.07 2.95
N THR A 32 -11.29 -2.58 4.03
CA THR A 32 -11.25 -1.90 5.34
C THR A 32 -9.95 -1.13 5.49
N VAL A 33 -10.04 0.12 5.95
CA VAL A 33 -8.87 0.89 6.38
C VAL A 33 -8.68 0.63 7.87
N PHE A 34 -7.52 0.06 8.23
CA PHE A 34 -7.18 -0.25 9.62
C PHE A 34 -6.49 0.90 10.32
N ALA A 35 -5.61 1.60 9.61
CA ALA A 35 -4.88 2.73 10.18
C ALA A 35 -4.35 3.64 9.07
N ARG A 36 -4.20 4.91 9.42
CA ARG A 36 -3.50 5.90 8.61
C ARG A 36 -2.49 6.57 9.52
N ILE A 37 -1.20 6.41 9.20
CA ILE A 37 -0.09 6.81 10.05
C ILE A 37 0.66 7.97 9.40
N ASP A 38 0.69 9.12 10.06
CA ASP A 38 1.42 10.29 9.57
C ASP A 38 2.82 10.30 10.19
N HIS A 39 3.79 9.79 9.44
CA HIS A 39 5.18 9.74 9.89
C HIS A 39 5.80 11.14 10.03
N ALA A 40 5.40 12.09 9.17
CA ALA A 40 5.91 13.47 9.26
C ALA A 40 5.44 14.13 10.56
N ALA A 41 4.18 13.92 10.95
CA ALA A 41 3.66 14.41 12.23
C ALA A 41 4.38 13.76 13.41
N GLY A 42 4.65 12.44 13.32
CA GLY A 42 5.41 11.72 14.33
C GLY A 42 6.83 12.29 14.48
N ALA A 43 7.48 12.55 13.37
CA ALA A 43 8.81 13.17 13.37
C ALA A 43 8.77 14.56 14.04
N ALA A 44 7.79 15.38 13.69
CA ALA A 44 7.63 16.73 14.28
C ALA A 44 7.45 16.63 15.79
N SER A 45 6.69 15.67 16.29
CA SER A 45 6.52 15.42 17.73
C SER A 45 7.83 15.07 18.43
N ALA A 46 8.76 14.45 17.70
CA ALA A 46 10.09 14.11 18.20
C ALA A 46 11.12 15.21 17.98
N GLY A 47 10.71 16.37 17.43
CA GLY A 47 11.60 17.49 17.12
C GLY A 47 12.47 17.27 15.90
N LEU A 48 12.08 16.36 15.00
CA LEU A 48 12.85 16.01 13.80
C LEU A 48 12.11 16.44 12.53
N PRO A 49 12.83 16.94 11.51
CA PRO A 49 12.18 17.27 10.25
C PRO A 49 11.99 16.04 9.37
N LEU A 50 10.82 15.96 8.73
CA LEU A 50 10.55 14.94 7.72
C LEU A 50 9.54 15.51 6.73
N ARG A 51 9.84 15.40 5.44
CA ARG A 51 8.89 15.75 4.38
C ARG A 51 7.62 14.91 4.53
N PRO A 52 6.49 15.34 3.92
CA PRO A 52 5.26 14.56 3.99
C PRO A 52 5.48 13.09 3.70
N THR A 53 5.08 12.23 4.62
CA THR A 53 5.23 10.77 4.55
C THR A 53 4.10 10.16 5.36
N GLU A 54 3.19 9.45 4.68
CA GLU A 54 2.01 8.87 5.30
C GLU A 54 1.83 7.43 4.85
N LEU A 55 1.43 6.56 5.78
CA LEU A 55 1.20 5.14 5.52
C LEU A 55 -0.27 4.81 5.73
N LEU A 56 -0.87 4.09 4.77
CA LEU A 56 -2.22 3.55 4.90
C LEU A 56 -2.13 2.03 5.04
N ILE A 57 -2.79 1.47 6.05
CA ILE A 57 -2.87 0.03 6.29
C ILE A 57 -4.31 -0.40 6.03
N PHE A 58 -4.48 -1.36 5.10
CA PHE A 58 -5.80 -1.71 4.61
C PHE A 58 -5.86 -3.14 4.09
N GLY A 59 -7.05 -3.65 3.92
CA GLY A 59 -7.26 -4.97 3.35
C GLY A 59 -8.65 -5.51 3.66
N ASN A 60 -8.86 -6.81 3.42
CA ASN A 60 -10.06 -7.50 3.85
C ASN A 60 -9.75 -8.95 4.19
N ALA A 61 -10.58 -9.53 5.06
CA ALA A 61 -10.40 -10.90 5.51
C ALA A 61 -10.57 -11.92 4.38
N LYS A 62 -11.44 -11.63 3.42
CA LYS A 62 -11.68 -12.53 2.28
C LYS A 62 -10.44 -12.68 1.40
N GLY A 63 -9.66 -11.60 1.25
CA GLY A 63 -8.43 -11.63 0.46
C GLY A 63 -7.23 -12.17 1.23
N GLY A 64 -7.09 -11.78 2.49
CA GLY A 64 -5.91 -12.13 3.29
C GLY A 64 -5.98 -13.51 3.94
N THR A 65 -7.14 -13.94 4.39
CA THR A 65 -7.28 -15.22 5.11
C THR A 65 -6.82 -16.43 4.30
N PRO A 66 -7.16 -16.58 2.99
CA PRO A 66 -6.66 -17.73 2.22
C PRO A 66 -5.14 -17.82 2.20
N LEU A 67 -4.44 -16.70 2.16
CA LEU A 67 -2.98 -16.70 2.20
C LEU A 67 -2.45 -17.19 3.55
N MET A 68 -3.07 -16.74 4.65
CA MET A 68 -2.71 -17.18 5.99
C MET A 68 -3.09 -18.62 6.28
N GLN A 69 -4.15 -19.12 5.65
CA GLN A 69 -4.49 -20.55 5.71
C GLN A 69 -3.42 -21.42 5.04
N ALA A 70 -2.79 -20.90 3.98
CA ALA A 70 -1.69 -21.60 3.31
C ALA A 70 -0.41 -21.53 4.13
N ASP A 71 -0.10 -20.35 4.73
CA ASP A 71 1.04 -20.17 5.63
C ASP A 71 0.74 -18.97 6.54
N GLN A 72 0.53 -19.25 7.84
CA GLN A 72 0.21 -18.23 8.82
C GLN A 72 1.24 -17.11 8.90
N ALA A 73 2.51 -17.44 8.61
CA ALA A 73 3.62 -16.47 8.73
C ALA A 73 3.46 -15.27 7.78
N ILE A 74 2.71 -15.40 6.67
CA ILE A 74 2.47 -14.26 5.79
C ILE A 74 1.65 -13.16 6.49
N GLY A 75 1.01 -13.47 7.61
CA GLY A 75 0.31 -12.48 8.43
C GLY A 75 1.21 -11.32 8.86
N ILE A 76 2.54 -11.50 8.90
CA ILE A 76 3.47 -10.40 9.18
C ILE A 76 3.45 -9.34 8.07
N ASP A 77 3.15 -9.73 6.84
CA ASP A 77 3.10 -8.84 5.68
C ASP A 77 1.66 -8.37 5.36
N LEU A 78 0.70 -8.77 6.16
CA LEU A 78 -0.71 -8.36 6.05
C LEU A 78 -1.11 -7.60 7.31
N PRO A 79 -2.06 -6.67 7.22
CA PRO A 79 -2.76 -6.20 6.02
C PRO A 79 -1.83 -5.55 5.00
N LEU A 80 -2.36 -5.22 3.82
CA LEU A 80 -1.61 -4.49 2.80
C LEU A 80 -1.31 -3.06 3.28
N LYS A 81 -0.26 -2.47 2.72
CA LYS A 81 0.17 -1.11 3.05
C LYS A 81 0.52 -0.33 1.80
N ALA A 82 0.24 0.96 1.82
CA ALA A 82 0.66 1.89 0.79
C ALA A 82 1.21 3.15 1.45
N LEU A 83 2.32 3.63 0.94
CA LEU A 83 3.02 4.82 1.43
C LEU A 83 2.88 5.94 0.42
N VAL A 84 2.50 7.13 0.88
CA VAL A 84 2.52 8.35 0.07
C VAL A 84 3.57 9.26 0.65
N TYR A 85 4.48 9.74 -0.19
CA TYR A 85 5.54 10.65 0.27
C TYR A 85 5.92 11.65 -0.82
N GLN A 86 6.43 12.78 -0.37
CA GLN A 86 6.98 13.82 -1.24
C GLN A 86 8.50 13.81 -1.11
N ASP A 87 9.21 13.64 -2.23
CA ASP A 87 10.67 13.57 -2.22
C ASP A 87 11.33 14.96 -2.14
N ALA A 88 12.66 14.97 -2.12
CA ALA A 88 13.43 16.21 -1.99
C ALA A 88 13.22 17.18 -3.16
N SER A 89 12.81 16.69 -4.32
CA SER A 89 12.53 17.53 -5.49
C SER A 89 11.07 18.03 -5.53
N GLY A 90 10.27 17.65 -4.54
CA GLY A 90 8.86 18.02 -4.47
C GLY A 90 7.93 17.08 -5.20
N LYS A 91 8.44 15.99 -5.76
CA LYS A 91 7.61 15.01 -6.47
C LYS A 91 6.92 14.08 -5.47
N VAL A 92 5.65 13.79 -5.76
CA VAL A 92 4.82 12.92 -4.90
C VAL A 92 4.75 11.52 -5.49
N TRP A 93 4.98 10.53 -4.63
CA TRP A 93 4.99 9.12 -4.98
C TRP A 93 4.03 8.34 -4.12
N LEU A 94 3.43 7.31 -4.70
CA LEU A 94 2.71 6.28 -3.97
C LEU A 94 3.45 4.96 -4.16
N ALA A 95 3.80 4.30 -3.06
CA ALA A 95 4.56 3.04 -3.09
C ALA A 95 3.81 1.95 -2.35
N TYR A 96 3.89 0.72 -2.86
CA TYR A 96 3.33 -0.44 -2.18
C TYR A 96 4.14 -1.70 -2.49
N ASN A 97 4.06 -2.68 -1.60
CA ASN A 97 4.69 -3.98 -1.84
C ASN A 97 3.81 -4.81 -2.78
N ASP A 98 4.41 -5.41 -3.80
CA ASP A 98 3.70 -6.27 -4.73
C ASP A 98 3.22 -7.53 -4.03
N PRO A 99 1.91 -7.86 -4.10
CA PRO A 99 1.41 -9.08 -3.47
C PRO A 99 2.10 -10.35 -3.96
N SER A 100 2.48 -10.41 -5.23
CA SER A 100 3.22 -11.55 -5.77
C SER A 100 4.59 -11.71 -5.12
N TRP A 101 5.26 -10.59 -4.83
CA TRP A 101 6.55 -10.63 -4.12
C TRP A 101 6.36 -11.09 -2.67
N LEU A 102 5.32 -10.60 -1.98
CA LEU A 102 5.01 -11.03 -0.61
C LEU A 102 4.76 -12.53 -0.54
N ALA A 103 3.98 -13.07 -1.48
CA ALA A 103 3.71 -14.50 -1.57
C ALA A 103 5.00 -15.29 -1.84
N SER A 104 5.81 -14.82 -2.76
CA SER A 104 7.08 -15.45 -3.13
C SER A 104 8.06 -15.46 -1.95
N ARG A 105 8.15 -14.34 -1.22
CA ARG A 105 8.99 -14.22 -0.02
C ARG A 105 8.64 -15.27 1.02
N GLN A 106 7.34 -15.57 1.18
CA GLN A 106 6.85 -16.57 2.13
C GLN A 106 6.82 -17.99 1.56
N GLY A 107 7.24 -18.18 0.32
CA GLY A 107 7.26 -19.48 -0.32
C GLY A 107 5.88 -20.06 -0.62
N LEU A 108 4.86 -19.23 -0.80
CA LEU A 108 3.51 -19.68 -1.07
C LEU A 108 3.40 -20.29 -2.48
N GLY A 109 2.71 -21.43 -2.58
CA GLY A 109 2.58 -22.17 -3.82
C GLY A 109 1.42 -21.71 -4.71
N GLY A 110 1.24 -22.44 -5.80
CA GLY A 110 0.24 -22.13 -6.83
C GLY A 110 -1.22 -22.17 -6.37
N SER A 111 -1.52 -22.81 -5.24
CA SER A 111 -2.89 -22.89 -4.71
C SER A 111 -3.46 -21.50 -4.36
N VAL A 112 -2.62 -20.55 -4.01
CA VAL A 112 -3.04 -19.17 -3.69
C VAL A 112 -2.78 -18.19 -4.84
N ALA A 113 -2.24 -18.64 -5.97
CA ALA A 113 -1.93 -17.77 -7.10
C ALA A 113 -3.13 -16.94 -7.58
N PRO A 114 -4.35 -17.48 -7.70
CA PRO A 114 -5.51 -16.67 -8.08
C PRO A 114 -5.83 -15.59 -7.07
N ASN A 115 -5.68 -15.86 -5.78
CA ASN A 115 -5.90 -14.87 -4.70
C ASN A 115 -4.89 -13.73 -4.79
N VAL A 116 -3.62 -14.07 -5.00
CA VAL A 116 -2.53 -13.10 -5.13
C VAL A 116 -2.74 -12.22 -6.38
N ALA A 117 -3.12 -12.84 -7.51
CA ALA A 117 -3.39 -12.09 -8.74
C ALA A 117 -4.55 -11.12 -8.59
N ALA A 118 -5.63 -11.53 -7.93
CA ALA A 118 -6.78 -10.67 -7.66
C ALA A 118 -6.39 -9.49 -6.77
N MET A 119 -5.60 -9.75 -5.74
CA MET A 119 -5.10 -8.71 -4.83
C MET A 119 -4.22 -7.70 -5.56
N ALA A 120 -3.30 -8.18 -6.40
CA ALA A 120 -2.42 -7.32 -7.20
C ALA A 120 -3.22 -6.45 -8.17
N ALA A 121 -4.24 -7.02 -8.84
CA ALA A 121 -5.08 -6.28 -9.77
C ALA A 121 -5.89 -5.19 -9.05
N ALA A 122 -6.45 -5.50 -7.89
CA ALA A 122 -7.20 -4.54 -7.07
C ALA A 122 -6.32 -3.37 -6.64
N LEU A 123 -5.10 -3.65 -6.17
CA LEU A 123 -4.13 -2.62 -5.80
C LEU A 123 -3.79 -1.72 -6.98
N LYS A 124 -3.46 -2.30 -8.12
CA LYS A 124 -3.11 -1.54 -9.30
C LYS A 124 -4.23 -0.58 -9.71
N ALA A 125 -5.48 -1.04 -9.64
CA ALA A 125 -6.65 -0.24 -10.00
C ALA A 125 -6.86 0.95 -9.06
N VAL A 126 -6.85 0.72 -7.74
CA VAL A 126 -7.07 1.81 -6.77
C VAL A 126 -5.92 2.82 -6.77
N VAL A 127 -4.69 2.34 -6.96
CA VAL A 127 -3.51 3.19 -7.05
C VAL A 127 -3.58 4.10 -8.27
N ALA A 128 -3.99 3.56 -9.41
CA ALA A 128 -4.14 4.36 -10.63
C ALA A 128 -5.17 5.49 -10.43
N LYS A 129 -6.29 5.20 -9.80
CA LYS A 129 -7.33 6.21 -9.52
C LYS A 129 -6.87 7.25 -8.50
N ALA A 130 -6.05 6.86 -7.54
CA ALA A 130 -5.55 7.76 -6.51
C ALA A 130 -4.48 8.72 -7.02
N THR A 131 -3.75 8.34 -8.07
CA THR A 131 -2.54 9.06 -8.50
C THR A 131 -2.70 9.83 -9.80
N LYS A 132 -3.65 9.48 -10.65
CA LYS A 132 -3.80 10.10 -11.98
C LYS A 132 -4.99 11.03 -12.02
N SER A 133 -4.76 12.23 -12.59
CA SER A 133 -5.84 13.15 -12.93
C SER A 133 -6.66 12.59 -14.11
N PRO A 134 -7.97 12.95 -14.20
CA PRO A 134 -8.82 12.50 -15.29
C PRO A 134 -8.33 12.95 -16.66
#